data_3ad9568c05c7357ca3f40b8e25d9721b
#
_entry.id   3ad9568c05c7357ca3f40b8e25d9721b
#
_cell.length_a   1.000
_cell.length_b   1.000
_cell.length_c   1.000
_cell.angle_alpha   90.00
_cell.angle_beta   90.00
_cell.angle_gamma   90.00
#
_symmetry.space_group_name_H-M   'P 1'
#
loop_
_entity.id
_entity.type
_entity.pdbx_description
1 polymer ?
#
loop_
_entity_poly.entity_id
_entity_poly.type
_entity_poly.pdbx_seq_one_letter_code
_entity_poly.pdbx_strand_id
1 'polypeptide(L)'
;MQVAQRIAASMFVRRPFRELEFADYLQSARIGLLEAIDRYDPERGASFATYAGYRIKGAILNGIESSSELTAQSAQRMHAIKERATSVHTGSSETAGEDQFARLAQTAIDLALGYVLEDIGLNNDEARDEANDVYCVFELKQIRDRLLRIVEALPEREQGIIRGHYFEHQDFAVLAERLGLTKGRVSQLHARGLTMLREAYRALAGFDVSL
;
A
#
# COMPACT_ATOMS: atom_id res chain seq x y z
N MET A 1 -19.70 -0.17 31.96
CA MET A 1 -18.21 -0.09 31.78
C MET A 1 -17.49 -1.35 32.24
N GLN A 2 -17.70 -1.88 33.43
CA GLN A 2 -17.02 -3.07 33.96
C GLN A 2 -17.21 -4.34 33.10
N VAL A 3 -18.39 -4.55 32.50
CA VAL A 3 -18.68 -5.73 31.67
C VAL A 3 -17.82 -5.75 30.41
N ALA A 4 -17.73 -4.62 29.67
CA ALA A 4 -16.92 -4.50 28.49
C ALA A 4 -15.43 -4.75 28.78
N GLN A 5 -14.93 -4.18 29.88
CA GLN A 5 -13.53 -4.37 30.31
C GLN A 5 -13.20 -5.82 30.67
N ARG A 6 -14.11 -6.55 31.37
CA ARG A 6 -13.93 -7.96 31.71
C ARG A 6 -13.91 -8.85 30.47
N ILE A 7 -14.80 -8.59 29.52
CA ILE A 7 -14.85 -9.36 28.27
C ILE A 7 -13.59 -9.10 27.44
N ALA A 8 -13.18 -7.82 27.30
CA ALA A 8 -11.95 -7.47 26.61
C ALA A 8 -10.72 -8.14 27.24
N ALA A 9 -10.59 -8.12 28.56
CA ALA A 9 -9.48 -8.76 29.27
C ALA A 9 -9.48 -10.28 29.05
N SER A 10 -10.64 -10.93 29.12
CA SER A 10 -10.75 -12.38 28.88
C SER A 10 -10.35 -12.78 27.46
N MET A 11 -10.72 -11.97 26.45
CA MET A 11 -10.37 -12.21 25.06
C MET A 11 -8.89 -11.90 24.79
N PHE A 12 -8.36 -10.86 25.40
CA PHE A 12 -6.96 -10.49 25.27
C PHE A 12 -6.01 -11.56 25.82
N VAL A 13 -6.32 -12.19 26.92
CA VAL A 13 -5.51 -13.30 27.47
C VAL A 13 -5.49 -14.51 26.54
N ARG A 14 -6.58 -14.77 25.82
CA ARG A 14 -6.72 -15.88 24.87
C ARG A 14 -6.33 -15.52 23.42
N ARG A 15 -5.72 -14.34 23.21
CA ARG A 15 -5.45 -13.78 21.89
C ARG A 15 -4.63 -14.70 21.00
N PRO A 16 -5.05 -14.92 19.74
CA PRO A 16 -4.24 -15.62 18.73
C PRO A 16 -3.17 -14.72 18.11
N PHE A 17 -3.35 -13.38 18.16
CA PHE A 17 -2.47 -12.39 17.54
C PHE A 17 -1.76 -11.54 18.59
N ARG A 18 -0.42 -11.44 18.49
CA ARG A 18 0.42 -10.67 19.43
C ARG A 18 0.53 -9.18 19.13
N GLU A 19 0.08 -8.75 17.96
CA GLU A 19 0.32 -7.40 17.42
C GLU A 19 -0.67 -6.35 17.94
N LEU A 20 -1.82 -6.76 18.50
CA LEU A 20 -2.83 -5.86 19.02
C LEU A 20 -2.64 -5.63 20.53
N GLU A 21 -2.77 -4.38 20.94
CA GLU A 21 -2.68 -3.98 22.34
C GLU A 21 -4.03 -4.19 23.06
N PHE A 22 -4.00 -4.24 24.40
CA PHE A 22 -5.23 -4.32 25.20
C PHE A 22 -6.16 -3.14 24.96
N ALA A 23 -5.60 -1.97 24.63
CA ALA A 23 -6.35 -0.75 24.33
C ALA A 23 -7.31 -0.95 23.14
N ASP A 24 -6.88 -1.69 22.10
CA ASP A 24 -7.68 -1.95 20.91
C ASP A 24 -8.88 -2.86 21.23
N TYR A 25 -8.65 -3.92 22.02
CA TYR A 25 -9.71 -4.79 22.51
C TYR A 25 -10.73 -4.03 23.36
N LEU A 26 -10.24 -3.13 24.22
CA LEU A 26 -11.10 -2.32 25.08
C LEU A 26 -11.93 -1.30 24.29
N GLN A 27 -11.33 -0.69 23.26
CA GLN A 27 -12.03 0.23 22.36
C GLN A 27 -13.15 -0.49 21.60
N SER A 28 -12.88 -1.62 20.99
CA SER A 28 -13.87 -2.44 20.29
C SER A 28 -14.97 -2.91 21.23
N ALA A 29 -14.60 -3.31 22.47
CA ALA A 29 -15.58 -3.69 23.50
C ALA A 29 -16.52 -2.56 23.89
N ARG A 30 -16.01 -1.31 23.99
CA ARG A 30 -16.81 -0.12 24.27
C ARG A 30 -17.79 0.18 23.15
N ILE A 31 -17.36 0.07 21.89
CA ILE A 31 -18.22 0.24 20.71
C ILE A 31 -19.35 -0.79 20.77
N GLY A 32 -19.03 -2.07 20.96
CA GLY A 32 -20.04 -3.12 21.07
C GLY A 32 -21.02 -2.95 22.23
N LEU A 33 -20.57 -2.35 23.35
CA LEU A 33 -21.47 -2.02 24.47
C LEU A 33 -22.41 -0.87 24.10
N LEU A 34 -21.93 0.17 23.42
CA LEU A 34 -22.77 1.28 22.96
C LEU A 34 -23.83 0.79 21.98
N GLU A 35 -23.43 -0.01 21.00
CA GLU A 35 -24.39 -0.64 20.08
C GLU A 35 -25.42 -1.52 20.79
N ALA A 36 -25.01 -2.19 21.87
CA ALA A 36 -25.94 -3.00 22.65
C ALA A 36 -26.97 -2.14 23.40
N ILE A 37 -26.57 -0.98 23.91
CA ILE A 37 -27.48 -0.04 24.59
C ILE A 37 -28.50 0.50 23.58
N ASP A 38 -28.05 0.90 22.38
CA ASP A 38 -28.91 1.51 21.36
C ASP A 38 -29.92 0.52 20.76
N ARG A 39 -29.58 -0.76 20.71
CA ARG A 39 -30.37 -1.79 19.97
C ARG A 39 -31.02 -2.83 20.85
N TYR A 40 -30.88 -2.73 22.17
CA TYR A 40 -31.48 -3.69 23.07
C TYR A 40 -33.01 -3.52 23.14
N ASP A 41 -33.69 -4.63 22.98
CA ASP A 41 -35.16 -4.72 23.07
C ASP A 41 -35.53 -5.68 24.21
N PRO A 42 -36.13 -5.18 25.31
CA PRO A 42 -36.54 -6.02 26.45
C PRO A 42 -37.61 -7.07 26.10
N GLU A 43 -38.43 -6.80 25.08
CA GLU A 43 -39.52 -7.68 24.66
C GLU A 43 -39.05 -9.00 24.01
N ARG A 44 -37.77 -9.07 23.64
CA ARG A 44 -37.19 -10.27 23.00
C ARG A 44 -36.76 -11.37 24.00
N GLY A 45 -37.04 -11.25 25.26
CA GLY A 45 -36.86 -12.30 26.25
C GLY A 45 -35.44 -12.58 26.73
N ALA A 46 -34.41 -11.95 26.15
CA ALA A 46 -33.03 -12.06 26.60
C ALA A 46 -32.68 -10.95 27.60
N SER A 47 -31.91 -11.25 28.66
CA SER A 47 -31.41 -10.21 29.55
C SER A 47 -30.43 -9.27 28.82
N PHE A 48 -30.39 -7.97 29.18
CA PHE A 48 -29.42 -7.02 28.64
C PHE A 48 -27.97 -7.53 28.76
N ALA A 49 -27.63 -8.15 29.89
CA ALA A 49 -26.29 -8.65 30.13
C ALA A 49 -25.90 -9.75 29.12
N THR A 50 -26.83 -10.63 28.79
CA THR A 50 -26.63 -11.68 27.77
C THR A 50 -26.49 -11.07 26.39
N TYR A 51 -27.39 -10.18 26.00
CA TYR A 51 -27.36 -9.53 24.69
C TYR A 51 -26.08 -8.69 24.51
N ALA A 52 -25.76 -7.84 25.49
CA ALA A 52 -24.55 -7.03 25.48
C ALA A 52 -23.28 -7.88 25.42
N GLY A 53 -23.24 -9.01 26.11
CA GLY A 53 -22.12 -9.95 26.05
C GLY A 53 -21.85 -10.49 24.66
N TYR A 54 -22.88 -10.84 23.90
CA TYR A 54 -22.75 -11.25 22.49
C TYR A 54 -22.30 -10.11 21.58
N ARG A 55 -22.90 -8.91 21.73
CA ARG A 55 -22.54 -7.73 20.91
C ARG A 55 -21.09 -7.31 21.15
N ILE A 56 -20.66 -7.26 22.41
CA ILE A 56 -19.29 -6.89 22.78
C ILE A 56 -18.28 -7.88 22.16
N LYS A 57 -18.54 -9.19 22.27
CA LYS A 57 -17.66 -10.22 21.68
C LYS A 57 -17.58 -10.09 20.15
N GLY A 58 -18.73 -9.90 19.49
CA GLY A 58 -18.78 -9.69 18.05
C GLY A 58 -18.02 -8.44 17.62
N ALA A 59 -18.19 -7.31 18.31
CA ALA A 59 -17.45 -6.09 18.01
C ALA A 59 -15.94 -6.24 18.19
N ILE A 60 -15.48 -6.97 19.22
CA ILE A 60 -14.05 -7.27 19.41
C ILE A 60 -13.53 -8.12 18.26
N LEU A 61 -14.24 -9.19 17.85
CA LEU A 61 -13.79 -10.06 16.75
C LEU A 61 -13.70 -9.30 15.43
N ASN A 62 -14.71 -8.50 15.11
CA ASN A 62 -14.69 -7.64 13.90
C ASN A 62 -13.53 -6.62 13.94
N GLY A 63 -13.27 -6.04 15.11
CA GLY A 63 -12.14 -5.11 15.29
C GLY A 63 -10.78 -5.77 15.09
N ILE A 64 -10.62 -7.00 15.58
CA ILE A 64 -9.40 -7.80 15.39
C ILE A 64 -9.21 -8.14 13.91
N GLU A 65 -10.27 -8.60 13.23
CA GLU A 65 -10.23 -8.96 11.82
C GLU A 65 -9.86 -7.76 10.94
N SER A 66 -10.52 -6.64 11.12
CA SER A 66 -10.22 -5.39 10.40
C SER A 66 -8.79 -4.89 10.66
N SER A 67 -8.30 -4.97 11.90
CA SER A 67 -6.93 -4.57 12.24
C SER A 67 -5.89 -5.51 11.64
N SER A 68 -6.19 -6.81 11.58
CA SER A 68 -5.31 -7.82 10.95
C SER A 68 -5.20 -7.59 9.44
N GLU A 69 -6.29 -7.25 8.76
CA GLU A 69 -6.29 -6.91 7.33
C GLU A 69 -5.47 -5.65 7.05
N LEU A 70 -5.63 -4.59 7.84
CA LEU A 70 -4.86 -3.36 7.72
C LEU A 70 -3.37 -3.60 7.96
N THR A 71 -3.01 -4.44 8.94
CA THR A 71 -1.62 -4.80 9.24
C THR A 71 -1.02 -5.60 8.09
N ALA A 72 -1.77 -6.56 7.53
CA ALA A 72 -1.34 -7.34 6.37
C ALA A 72 -1.12 -6.47 5.13
N GLN A 73 -2.05 -5.53 4.85
CA GLN A 73 -1.91 -4.57 3.77
C GLN A 73 -0.70 -3.65 3.96
N SER A 74 -0.48 -3.18 5.19
CA SER A 74 0.68 -2.34 5.52
C SER A 74 1.99 -3.09 5.34
N ALA A 75 2.06 -4.34 5.77
CA ALA A 75 3.23 -5.20 5.60
C ALA A 75 3.51 -5.47 4.11
N GLN A 76 2.47 -5.72 3.32
CA GLN A 76 2.58 -5.92 1.88
C GLN A 76 3.09 -4.66 1.17
N ARG A 77 2.56 -3.47 1.52
CA ARG A 77 3.06 -2.19 1.01
C ARG A 77 4.53 -1.96 1.37
N MET A 78 4.91 -2.20 2.63
CA MET A 78 6.30 -2.08 3.06
C MET A 78 7.23 -3.05 2.33
N HIS A 79 6.76 -4.28 2.06
CA HIS A 79 7.51 -5.25 1.27
C HIS A 79 7.73 -4.75 -0.16
N ALA A 80 6.71 -4.25 -0.84
CA ALA A 80 6.80 -3.69 -2.18
C ALA A 80 7.76 -2.48 -2.25
N ILE A 81 7.69 -1.56 -1.28
CA ILE A 81 8.62 -0.42 -1.17
C ILE A 81 10.06 -0.91 -1.02
N LYS A 82 10.30 -1.91 -0.18
CA LYS A 82 11.63 -2.49 0.02
C LYS A 82 12.15 -3.19 -1.23
N GLU A 83 11.32 -3.91 -1.96
CA GLU A 83 11.69 -4.53 -3.24
C GLU A 83 12.09 -3.48 -4.28
N ARG A 84 11.32 -2.41 -4.40
CA ARG A 84 11.61 -1.26 -5.29
C ARG A 84 12.94 -0.62 -4.94
N ALA A 85 13.15 -0.28 -3.69
CA ALA A 85 14.40 0.34 -3.21
C ALA A 85 15.61 -0.55 -3.48
N THR A 86 15.48 -1.86 -3.23
CA THR A 86 16.55 -2.83 -3.50
C THR A 86 16.85 -2.95 -5.01
N SER A 87 15.81 -2.97 -5.85
CA SER A 87 15.98 -3.09 -7.29
C SER A 87 16.66 -1.87 -7.91
N VAL A 88 16.27 -0.66 -7.49
CA VAL A 88 16.88 0.59 -7.94
C VAL A 88 18.35 0.65 -7.52
N HIS A 89 18.66 0.24 -6.28
CA HIS A 89 20.04 0.22 -5.79
C HIS A 89 20.91 -0.80 -6.54
N THR A 90 20.38 -1.98 -6.90
CA THR A 90 21.13 -3.02 -7.64
C THR A 90 21.28 -2.68 -9.13
N GLY A 91 20.39 -1.88 -9.69
CA GLY A 91 20.41 -1.43 -11.08
C GLY A 91 21.44 -0.34 -11.36
N SER A 92 21.89 0.40 -10.35
CA SER A 92 22.98 1.35 -10.46
C SER A 92 24.32 0.59 -10.47
N SER A 93 24.83 0.33 -11.65
CA SER A 93 26.15 -0.27 -11.89
C SER A 93 27.22 0.52 -11.14
N GLU A 94 28.13 -0.17 -10.44
CA GLU A 94 29.31 0.42 -9.80
C GLU A 94 30.29 0.94 -10.86
N THR A 95 29.99 2.06 -11.46
CA THR A 95 30.99 2.83 -12.21
C THR A 95 31.78 3.66 -11.21
N ALA A 96 33.01 3.23 -10.96
CA ALA A 96 33.95 3.95 -10.10
C ALA A 96 34.19 5.35 -10.72
N GLY A 97 33.65 6.39 -10.04
CA GLY A 97 33.84 7.78 -10.44
C GLY A 97 32.60 8.66 -10.49
N GLU A 98 31.38 8.11 -10.41
CA GLU A 98 30.18 8.91 -10.33
C GLU A 98 30.00 9.57 -8.96
N ASP A 99 29.62 10.86 -8.95
CA ASP A 99 29.32 11.62 -7.77
C ASP A 99 28.20 10.91 -6.95
N GLN A 100 28.48 10.64 -5.67
CA GLN A 100 27.53 10.01 -4.76
C GLN A 100 26.22 10.79 -4.67
N PHE A 101 26.28 12.11 -4.84
CA PHE A 101 25.10 12.96 -4.85
C PHE A 101 24.23 12.72 -6.09
N ALA A 102 24.84 12.57 -7.27
CA ALA A 102 24.12 12.26 -8.51
C ALA A 102 23.41 10.89 -8.40
N ARG A 103 24.06 9.89 -7.81
CA ARG A 103 23.45 8.56 -7.55
C ARG A 103 22.27 8.65 -6.58
N LEU A 104 22.40 9.43 -5.50
CA LEU A 104 21.31 9.63 -4.54
C LEU A 104 20.11 10.33 -5.19
N ALA A 105 20.37 11.40 -5.95
CA ALA A 105 19.35 12.11 -6.70
C ALA A 105 18.64 11.18 -7.70
N GLN A 106 19.37 10.33 -8.38
CA GLN A 106 18.85 9.35 -9.31
C GLN A 106 17.93 8.34 -8.63
N THR A 107 18.37 7.79 -7.51
CA THR A 107 17.54 6.86 -6.69
C THR A 107 16.26 7.53 -6.21
N ALA A 108 16.34 8.79 -5.78
CA ALA A 108 15.16 9.55 -5.35
C ALA A 108 14.16 9.77 -6.50
N ILE A 109 14.64 10.05 -7.72
CA ILE A 109 13.78 10.21 -8.91
C ILE A 109 13.11 8.87 -9.26
N ASP A 110 13.84 7.76 -9.23
CA ASP A 110 13.29 6.44 -9.55
C ASP A 110 12.25 5.99 -8.51
N LEU A 111 12.45 6.30 -7.24
CA LEU A 111 11.46 6.06 -6.19
C LEU A 111 10.22 6.95 -6.33
N ALA A 112 10.40 8.24 -6.67
CA ALA A 112 9.30 9.16 -6.93
C ALA A 112 8.47 8.71 -8.14
N LEU A 113 9.13 8.27 -9.21
CA LEU A 113 8.47 7.72 -10.38
C LEU A 113 7.65 6.46 -10.03
N GLY A 114 8.22 5.57 -9.22
CA GLY A 114 7.51 4.41 -8.70
C GLY A 114 6.25 4.77 -7.89
N TYR A 115 6.32 5.80 -7.07
CA TYR A 115 5.18 6.30 -6.31
C TYR A 115 4.07 6.83 -7.24
N VAL A 116 4.42 7.61 -8.27
CA VAL A 116 3.44 8.12 -9.25
C VAL A 116 2.80 6.97 -10.04
N LEU A 117 3.56 5.95 -10.42
CA LEU A 117 3.03 4.77 -11.11
C LEU A 117 2.05 3.98 -10.23
N GLU A 118 2.32 3.85 -8.92
CA GLU A 118 1.41 3.20 -7.98
C GLU A 118 0.10 3.97 -7.83
N ASP A 119 0.17 5.29 -7.72
CA ASP A 119 -1.00 6.17 -7.65
C ASP A 119 -1.88 6.06 -8.93
N ILE A 120 -1.25 5.90 -10.09
CA ILE A 120 -1.94 5.62 -11.35
C ILE A 120 -2.68 4.27 -11.28
N GLY A 121 -2.06 3.23 -10.72
CA GLY A 121 -2.64 1.89 -10.61
C GLY A 121 -3.85 1.80 -9.67
N LEU A 122 -3.90 2.66 -8.65
CA LEU A 122 -4.98 2.64 -7.65
C LEU A 122 -6.32 3.25 -8.14
N ASN A 123 -6.38 3.81 -9.37
CA ASN A 123 -7.60 4.43 -9.94
C ASN A 123 -8.34 5.39 -8.97
N ASN A 124 -7.58 6.15 -8.18
CA ASN A 124 -8.13 6.98 -7.11
C ASN A 124 -8.67 8.32 -7.64
N ASP A 125 -9.50 8.28 -8.68
CA ASP A 125 -10.17 9.50 -9.20
C ASP A 125 -11.22 10.05 -8.21
N GLU A 126 -11.75 9.21 -7.29
CA GLU A 126 -12.82 9.60 -6.36
C GLU A 126 -12.34 10.29 -5.06
N ALA A 127 -11.09 10.11 -4.67
CA ALA A 127 -10.59 10.64 -3.39
C ALA A 127 -9.96 12.04 -3.45
N ARG A 128 -9.84 12.63 -4.63
CA ARG A 128 -9.16 13.93 -4.84
C ARG A 128 -10.08 15.13 -5.02
N ASP A 129 -11.40 14.95 -4.97
CA ASP A 129 -12.37 16.04 -5.20
C ASP A 129 -12.47 17.07 -4.05
N GLU A 130 -11.82 16.86 -2.91
CA GLU A 130 -11.95 17.75 -1.76
C GLU A 130 -10.76 18.67 -1.47
N ALA A 131 -9.66 18.56 -2.17
CA ALA A 131 -8.48 19.37 -1.83
C ALA A 131 -7.76 19.95 -3.05
N ASN A 132 -8.08 21.19 -3.35
CA ASN A 132 -7.15 22.17 -3.96
C ASN A 132 -6.92 22.13 -5.46
N ASP A 133 -7.24 23.31 -6.04
CA ASP A 133 -6.65 23.85 -7.25
C ASP A 133 -6.78 22.96 -8.51
N VAL A 134 -7.81 23.27 -9.27
CA VAL A 134 -8.10 22.69 -10.60
C VAL A 134 -6.84 22.60 -11.49
N TYR A 135 -5.90 23.51 -11.30
CA TYR A 135 -4.62 23.54 -12.01
C TYR A 135 -3.73 22.34 -11.66
N CYS A 136 -3.61 22.02 -10.38
CA CYS A 136 -2.77 20.92 -9.90
C CYS A 136 -3.33 19.55 -10.35
N VAL A 137 -4.64 19.41 -10.34
CA VAL A 137 -5.34 18.19 -10.83
C VAL A 137 -5.11 18.00 -12.33
N PHE A 138 -5.17 19.07 -13.11
CA PHE A 138 -4.95 19.01 -14.55
C PHE A 138 -3.49 18.64 -14.92
N GLU A 139 -2.51 19.22 -14.22
CA GLU A 139 -1.10 18.88 -14.41
C GLU A 139 -0.78 17.43 -14.05
N LEU A 140 -1.31 16.96 -12.93
CA LEU A 140 -1.15 15.55 -12.52
C LEU A 140 -1.79 14.58 -13.54
N LYS A 141 -2.95 14.92 -14.08
CA LYS A 141 -3.58 14.15 -15.13
C LYS A 141 -2.73 14.08 -16.41
N GLN A 142 -2.13 15.20 -16.82
CA GLN A 142 -1.23 15.22 -17.96
C GLN A 142 0.03 14.36 -17.72
N ILE A 143 0.61 14.42 -16.53
CA ILE A 143 1.77 13.59 -16.15
C ILE A 143 1.37 12.12 -16.22
N ARG A 144 0.23 11.76 -15.65
CA ARG A 144 -0.33 10.40 -15.68
C ARG A 144 -0.48 9.88 -17.11
N ASP A 145 -1.15 10.64 -17.98
CA ASP A 145 -1.40 10.25 -19.37
C ASP A 145 -0.09 10.10 -20.17
N ARG A 146 0.92 10.93 -19.88
CA ARG A 146 2.25 10.81 -20.48
C ARG A 146 2.96 9.55 -20.01
N LEU A 147 2.96 9.27 -18.71
CA LEU A 147 3.58 8.07 -18.15
C LEU A 147 2.93 6.79 -18.67
N LEU A 148 1.62 6.72 -18.77
CA LEU A 148 0.90 5.57 -19.33
C LEU A 148 1.35 5.29 -20.77
N ARG A 149 1.45 6.32 -21.62
CA ARG A 149 1.93 6.16 -23.00
C ARG A 149 3.38 5.66 -23.06
N ILE A 150 4.25 6.13 -22.16
CA ILE A 150 5.62 5.66 -22.10
C ILE A 150 5.67 4.18 -21.63
N VAL A 151 4.85 3.81 -20.64
CA VAL A 151 4.74 2.42 -20.18
C VAL A 151 4.31 1.50 -21.34
N GLU A 152 3.35 1.94 -22.15
CA GLU A 152 2.89 1.18 -23.31
C GLU A 152 3.95 1.03 -24.41
N ALA A 153 4.88 1.97 -24.49
CA ALA A 153 5.99 1.96 -25.46
C ALA A 153 7.23 1.17 -24.97
N LEU A 154 7.23 0.68 -23.71
CA LEU A 154 8.33 -0.14 -23.21
C LEU A 154 8.41 -1.50 -23.91
N PRO A 155 9.61 -2.12 -23.97
CA PRO A 155 9.75 -3.49 -24.41
C PRO A 155 8.86 -4.43 -23.58
N GLU A 156 8.32 -5.47 -24.21
CA GLU A 156 7.28 -6.34 -23.65
C GLU A 156 7.61 -6.90 -22.25
N ARG A 157 8.89 -7.25 -22.01
CA ARG A 157 9.31 -7.81 -20.71
C ARG A 157 9.33 -6.78 -19.60
N GLU A 158 9.91 -5.60 -19.87
CA GLU A 158 9.96 -4.49 -18.93
C GLU A 158 8.54 -3.94 -18.69
N GLN A 159 7.73 -3.80 -19.74
CA GLN A 159 6.34 -3.39 -19.65
C GLN A 159 5.53 -4.35 -18.76
N GLY A 160 5.65 -5.66 -18.97
CA GLY A 160 4.94 -6.68 -18.18
C GLY A 160 5.29 -6.65 -16.70
N ILE A 161 6.57 -6.36 -16.36
CA ILE A 161 7.00 -6.22 -14.96
C ILE A 161 6.49 -4.92 -14.36
N ILE A 162 6.60 -3.79 -15.04
CA ILE A 162 6.10 -2.50 -14.55
C ILE A 162 4.59 -2.57 -14.34
N ARG A 163 3.82 -3.08 -15.30
CA ARG A 163 2.36 -3.23 -15.14
C ARG A 163 1.98 -4.17 -14.02
N GLY A 164 2.59 -5.37 -13.99
CA GLY A 164 2.30 -6.36 -12.95
C GLY A 164 2.60 -5.84 -11.54
N HIS A 165 3.71 -5.11 -11.37
CA HIS A 165 4.10 -4.62 -10.05
C HIS A 165 3.30 -3.40 -9.60
N TYR A 166 3.12 -2.38 -10.45
CA TYR A 166 2.50 -1.10 -10.07
C TYR A 166 0.99 -1.05 -10.25
N PHE A 167 0.44 -1.77 -11.23
CA PHE A 167 -1.00 -1.72 -11.54
C PHE A 167 -1.75 -2.96 -11.06
N GLU A 168 -1.09 -4.13 -11.02
CA GLU A 168 -1.68 -5.38 -10.54
C GLU A 168 -1.21 -5.73 -9.11
N HIS A 169 -0.36 -4.89 -8.49
CA HIS A 169 0.19 -5.04 -7.13
C HIS A 169 0.85 -6.39 -6.85
N GLN A 170 1.49 -6.98 -7.88
CA GLN A 170 2.17 -8.27 -7.76
C GLN A 170 3.59 -8.10 -7.22
N ASP A 171 3.97 -8.97 -6.28
CA ASP A 171 5.34 -9.05 -5.78
C ASP A 171 6.29 -9.61 -6.83
N PHE A 172 7.58 -9.27 -6.74
CA PHE A 172 8.61 -9.76 -7.68
C PHE A 172 8.71 -11.29 -7.71
N ALA A 173 8.38 -11.98 -6.61
CA ALA A 173 8.36 -13.43 -6.58
C ALA A 173 7.26 -14.00 -7.48
N VAL A 174 6.05 -13.43 -7.43
CA VAL A 174 4.90 -13.83 -8.27
C VAL A 174 5.20 -13.54 -9.74
N LEU A 175 5.77 -12.36 -10.04
CA LEU A 175 6.18 -11.99 -11.39
C LEU A 175 7.25 -12.92 -11.95
N ALA A 176 8.21 -13.32 -11.11
CA ALA A 176 9.25 -14.25 -11.48
C ALA A 176 8.68 -15.62 -11.88
N GLU A 177 7.76 -16.15 -11.09
CA GLU A 177 7.06 -17.40 -11.38
C GLU A 177 6.24 -17.30 -12.66
N ARG A 178 5.42 -16.25 -12.82
CA ARG A 178 4.59 -16.01 -14.01
C ARG A 178 5.39 -15.90 -15.30
N LEU A 179 6.57 -15.29 -15.24
CA LEU A 179 7.42 -15.04 -16.41
C LEU A 179 8.50 -16.11 -16.64
N GLY A 180 8.60 -17.12 -15.77
CA GLY A 180 9.65 -18.14 -15.82
C GLY A 180 11.06 -17.56 -15.60
N LEU A 181 11.19 -16.54 -14.76
CA LEU A 181 12.42 -15.83 -14.45
C LEU A 181 12.82 -16.02 -12.99
N THR A 182 14.06 -15.66 -12.66
CA THR A 182 14.49 -15.55 -11.26
C THR A 182 14.08 -14.18 -10.70
N LYS A 183 13.84 -14.09 -9.39
CA LYS A 183 13.53 -12.82 -8.70
C LYS A 183 14.58 -11.75 -8.97
N GLY A 184 15.88 -12.12 -9.00
CA GLY A 184 16.97 -11.20 -9.33
C GLY A 184 16.87 -10.66 -10.77
N ARG A 185 16.43 -11.51 -11.72
CA ARG A 185 16.22 -11.07 -13.10
C ARG A 185 15.03 -10.11 -13.23
N VAL A 186 13.95 -10.35 -12.50
CA VAL A 186 12.81 -9.42 -12.41
C VAL A 186 13.26 -8.08 -11.85
N SER A 187 14.06 -8.08 -10.76
CA SER A 187 14.62 -6.86 -10.17
C SER A 187 15.46 -6.05 -11.18
N GLN A 188 16.33 -6.71 -11.96
CA GLN A 188 17.14 -6.05 -13.01
C GLN A 188 16.26 -5.45 -14.11
N LEU A 189 15.26 -6.18 -14.59
CA LEU A 189 14.34 -5.71 -15.63
C LEU A 189 13.46 -4.57 -15.11
N HIS A 190 13.03 -4.62 -13.85
CA HIS A 190 12.31 -3.51 -13.19
C HIS A 190 13.16 -2.23 -13.16
N ALA A 191 14.42 -2.31 -12.68
CA ALA A 191 15.33 -1.16 -12.66
C ALA A 191 15.57 -0.58 -14.04
N ARG A 192 15.76 -1.46 -15.05
CA ARG A 192 15.91 -1.05 -16.44
C ARG A 192 14.65 -0.37 -16.98
N GLY A 193 13.47 -0.91 -16.68
CA GLY A 193 12.19 -0.32 -17.05
C GLY A 193 12.01 1.09 -16.49
N LEU A 194 12.34 1.32 -15.20
CA LEU A 194 12.33 2.65 -14.58
C LEU A 194 13.33 3.62 -15.26
N THR A 195 14.53 3.14 -15.59
CA THR A 195 15.53 3.96 -16.32
C THR A 195 14.98 4.41 -17.67
N MET A 196 14.40 3.47 -18.43
CA MET A 196 13.80 3.79 -19.74
C MET A 196 12.60 4.75 -19.63
N LEU A 197 11.74 4.57 -18.62
CA LEU A 197 10.63 5.48 -18.33
C LEU A 197 11.12 6.90 -18.05
N ARG A 198 12.13 7.03 -17.22
CA ARG A 198 12.74 8.32 -16.89
C ARG A 198 13.34 9.02 -18.10
N GLU A 199 14.12 8.31 -18.91
CA GLU A 199 14.74 8.85 -20.12
C GLU A 199 13.69 9.30 -21.12
N ALA A 200 12.67 8.47 -21.38
CA ALA A 200 11.57 8.82 -22.25
C ALA A 200 10.75 10.01 -21.74
N TYR A 201 10.51 10.09 -20.43
CA TYR A 201 9.81 11.22 -19.82
C TYR A 201 10.62 12.53 -19.96
N ARG A 202 11.94 12.49 -19.73
CA ARG A 202 12.82 13.64 -19.93
C ARG A 202 12.82 14.13 -21.38
N ALA A 203 12.88 13.21 -22.33
CA ALA A 203 12.84 13.53 -23.76
C ALA A 203 11.52 14.22 -24.16
N LEU A 204 10.38 13.79 -23.59
CA LEU A 204 9.08 14.39 -23.85
C LEU A 204 8.84 15.70 -23.13
N ALA A 205 9.46 15.91 -21.97
CA ALA A 205 9.29 17.11 -21.16
C ALA A 205 10.13 18.30 -21.64
N GLY A 206 11.07 18.09 -22.58
CA GLY A 206 11.96 19.16 -23.06
C GLY A 206 12.91 19.72 -22.00
N PHE A 207 13.07 19.04 -20.87
CA PHE A 207 14.00 19.43 -19.82
C PHE A 207 15.39 18.89 -20.11
N ASP A 208 16.15 19.67 -20.84
CA ASP A 208 17.61 19.53 -20.89
C ASP A 208 18.18 20.17 -19.62
N VAL A 209 18.19 19.38 -18.53
CA VAL A 209 18.94 19.75 -17.33
C VAL A 209 20.36 19.22 -17.54
N SER A 210 21.16 19.99 -18.26
CA SER A 210 22.62 19.87 -18.21
C SER A 210 23.06 20.32 -16.80
N LEU A 211 23.39 19.37 -15.94
CA LEU A 211 24.17 19.57 -14.72
C LEU A 211 25.63 19.39 -15.01
#